data_7a9cc85fc7bc54a7f1ceaf8c21b5c501
#
_entry.id   7a9cc85fc7bc54a7f1ceaf8c21b5c501
#
_cell.length_a   1.000
_cell.length_b   1.000
_cell.length_c   1.000
_cell.angle_alpha   90.00
_cell.angle_beta   90.00
_cell.angle_gamma   90.00
#
_symmetry.space_group_name_H-M   'P 1'
#
loop_
_entity.id
_entity.type
_entity.pdbx_description
1 polymer ?
#
loop_
_entity_poly.entity_id
_entity_poly.type
_entity_poly.pdbx_seq_one_letter_code
_entity_poly.pdbx_strand_id
1 'polypeptide(L)'
;MAQAQPGAAVAATKLPALSHLPNPSPLMKRLGAPLLALPAYQTGTAFADAPPAFTEVGLRYTHYSEDSIDQDVVIFGATDRYDIDVTQLWIEAPVGASWSVALDVQNDYQTGASPWFVGAQQDGAPGVIMSGASIQDNRVEVGVTTRYFWADGNAGVAVSHSDEDDYEATALAFDASWNSADDARTWSTSFSSSRDTLNPTQGVIPVFVTEEDLDTQSGYFGVSQILSRTAIARIGLSYTLSEGYLSDPYKFRDQRPDSHERLSLSAGYRRFLIDSDASLQIDYRYYADSWGTDSHTVEVAWAQNLPGSLLTPYLRYYTQREADFFGVIADTDAQYYADDYRLSSYGAVTLGARWAVDLGESWTLELEAERYMTDADWGVFDGGAAPALVDFWRGTVGIIWRFD
;
A
#
# COMPACT_ATOMS: atom_id res chain seq x y z
N MET A 1 -13.22 45.58 -20.92
CA MET A 1 -13.53 44.16 -21.11
C MET A 1 -12.22 43.43 -21.22
N ALA A 2 -11.69 42.96 -20.13
CA ALA A 2 -10.46 42.16 -20.08
C ALA A 2 -10.88 40.69 -19.90
N GLN A 3 -10.54 39.87 -20.90
CA GLN A 3 -10.73 38.41 -20.82
C GLN A 3 -9.84 37.86 -19.72
N ALA A 4 -10.46 37.22 -18.73
CA ALA A 4 -9.76 36.45 -17.73
C ALA A 4 -9.21 35.15 -18.39
N GLN A 5 -7.91 34.98 -18.37
CA GLN A 5 -7.29 33.73 -18.77
C GLN A 5 -7.61 32.62 -17.74
N PRO A 6 -7.98 31.41 -18.17
CA PRO A 6 -8.18 30.26 -17.29
C PRO A 6 -6.83 29.58 -17.00
N GLY A 7 -6.03 30.16 -16.13
CA GLY A 7 -4.66 29.65 -15.90
C GLY A 7 -4.39 29.03 -14.51
N ALA A 8 -5.21 29.35 -13.52
CA ALA A 8 -4.88 28.99 -12.14
C ALA A 8 -5.51 27.67 -11.63
N ALA A 9 -6.61 27.21 -12.23
CA ALA A 9 -7.24 25.93 -11.85
C ALA A 9 -6.47 24.71 -12.40
N VAL A 10 -5.73 24.89 -13.51
CA VAL A 10 -4.94 23.84 -14.16
C VAL A 10 -3.66 23.49 -13.38
N ALA A 11 -3.11 24.41 -12.59
CA ALA A 11 -1.89 24.15 -11.83
C ALA A 11 -2.10 23.23 -10.60
N ALA A 12 -3.30 23.20 -10.03
CA ALA A 12 -3.61 22.28 -8.93
C ALA A 12 -3.88 20.83 -9.42
N THR A 13 -4.14 20.66 -10.73
CA THR A 13 -4.44 19.38 -11.37
C THR A 13 -3.27 18.81 -12.17
N LYS A 14 -2.20 19.59 -12.41
CA LYS A 14 -0.97 19.12 -13.07
C LYS A 14 0.12 18.70 -12.09
N LEU A 15 -0.24 17.93 -11.07
CA LEU A 15 0.74 17.03 -10.50
C LEU A 15 0.86 15.87 -11.49
N PRO A 16 2.10 15.48 -11.91
CA PRO A 16 2.26 14.25 -12.69
C PRO A 16 1.53 13.15 -11.95
N ALA A 17 0.80 12.34 -12.68
CA ALA A 17 0.14 11.17 -12.17
C ALA A 17 1.23 10.27 -11.55
N LEU A 18 1.46 10.41 -10.25
CA LEU A 18 2.17 9.41 -9.45
C LEU A 18 1.19 8.24 -9.28
N SER A 19 0.85 7.65 -10.42
CA SER A 19 -0.18 6.63 -10.52
C SER A 19 0.21 5.30 -9.88
N HIS A 20 1.45 5.15 -9.46
CA HIS A 20 1.94 3.90 -8.91
C HIS A 20 2.87 4.19 -7.72
N LEU A 21 2.30 4.49 -6.56
CA LEU A 21 3.05 4.29 -5.33
C LEU A 21 3.21 2.78 -5.15
N PRO A 22 4.43 2.28 -4.89
CA PRO A 22 4.59 0.88 -4.55
C PRO A 22 3.69 0.56 -3.37
N ASN A 23 3.08 -0.60 -3.45
CA ASN A 23 2.25 -1.19 -2.41
C ASN A 23 2.90 -1.04 -1.04
N PRO A 24 2.11 -0.82 0.02
CA PRO A 24 2.62 -0.91 1.37
C PRO A 24 3.33 -2.26 1.53
N SER A 25 4.37 -2.24 2.33
CA SER A 25 5.38 -3.28 2.49
C SER A 25 4.88 -4.72 2.31
N PRO A 26 5.71 -5.61 1.74
CA PRO A 26 5.44 -7.04 1.51
C PRO A 26 5.02 -7.83 2.76
N LEU A 27 5.15 -7.25 3.93
CA LEU A 27 4.57 -7.72 5.19
C LEU A 27 3.05 -7.95 5.16
N MET A 28 2.31 -7.25 4.29
CA MET A 28 0.89 -7.52 4.06
C MET A 28 0.63 -8.73 3.16
N LYS A 29 1.62 -9.21 2.42
CA LYS A 29 1.44 -10.32 1.46
C LYS A 29 1.10 -11.65 2.13
N ARG A 30 1.58 -11.89 3.34
CA ARG A 30 1.27 -13.10 4.11
C ARG A 30 -0.09 -13.07 4.82
N LEU A 31 -0.84 -12.00 4.68
CA LEU A 31 -2.19 -11.86 5.22
C LEU A 31 -3.27 -11.94 4.13
N GLY A 32 -2.96 -12.60 2.99
CA GLY A 32 -3.96 -13.04 2.04
C GLY A 32 -4.89 -11.95 1.48
N ALA A 33 -4.43 -10.73 1.30
CA ALA A 33 -5.18 -9.77 0.51
C ALA A 33 -4.39 -9.53 -0.78
N PRO A 34 -4.89 -9.89 -1.95
CA PRO A 34 -4.30 -9.41 -3.18
C PRO A 34 -4.35 -7.90 -3.15
N LEU A 35 -3.18 -7.30 -3.17
CA LEU A 35 -2.99 -5.85 -3.18
C LEU A 35 -3.42 -5.18 -4.49
N LEU A 36 -4.14 -5.92 -5.33
CA LEU A 36 -4.96 -5.37 -6.41
C LEU A 36 -6.08 -4.48 -5.92
N ALA A 37 -6.28 -4.53 -4.65
CA ALA A 37 -7.22 -3.65 -4.08
C ALA A 37 -6.76 -2.23 -4.35
N LEU A 38 -7.46 -1.66 -5.28
CA LEU A 38 -7.79 -0.27 -5.27
C LEU A 38 -6.91 0.61 -6.15
N PRO A 39 -7.27 0.73 -7.43
CA PRO A 39 -7.05 1.99 -8.13
C PRO A 39 -7.55 3.20 -7.31
N ALA A 40 -8.48 2.99 -6.38
CA ALA A 40 -9.04 4.03 -5.51
C ALA A 40 -8.09 4.54 -4.41
N TYR A 41 -7.02 3.83 -4.06
CA TYR A 41 -5.98 4.33 -3.14
C TYR A 41 -4.90 5.17 -3.82
N GLN A 42 -5.00 5.38 -5.12
CA GLN A 42 -4.20 6.36 -5.81
C GLN A 42 -4.55 7.75 -5.27
N THR A 43 -3.76 8.17 -4.33
CA THR A 43 -3.88 9.47 -3.69
C THR A 43 -3.76 10.56 -4.74
N GLY A 44 -4.88 11.12 -5.19
CA GLY A 44 -4.91 12.44 -5.79
C GLY A 44 -4.95 12.57 -7.30
N THR A 45 -5.19 11.53 -8.07
CA THR A 45 -5.64 11.74 -9.43
C THR A 45 -7.11 12.15 -9.39
N ALA A 46 -7.42 13.38 -9.76
CA ALA A 46 -8.71 13.65 -10.37
C ALA A 46 -8.78 12.66 -11.55
N PHE A 47 -9.73 11.74 -11.52
CA PHE A 47 -9.90 10.81 -12.64
C PHE A 47 -10.10 11.65 -13.90
N ALA A 48 -9.29 11.38 -14.92
CA ALA A 48 -9.38 12.12 -16.16
C ALA A 48 -10.74 11.86 -16.81
N ASP A 49 -11.37 12.90 -17.32
CA ASP A 49 -12.64 12.79 -18.06
C ASP A 49 -12.43 12.40 -19.54
N ALA A 50 -11.18 12.10 -19.91
CA ALA A 50 -10.78 11.71 -21.24
C ALA A 50 -9.66 10.65 -21.18
N PRO A 51 -9.53 9.80 -22.21
CA PRO A 51 -8.41 8.88 -22.34
C PRO A 51 -7.06 9.63 -22.26
N PRO A 52 -5.97 8.94 -21.87
CA PRO A 52 -4.64 9.54 -21.90
C PRO A 52 -4.34 10.09 -23.30
N ALA A 53 -3.66 11.24 -23.36
CA ALA A 53 -3.32 11.88 -24.62
C ALA A 53 -2.19 11.16 -25.38
N PHE A 54 -1.42 10.34 -24.67
CA PHE A 54 -0.24 9.63 -25.16
C PHE A 54 -0.25 8.21 -24.64
N THR A 55 0.45 7.32 -25.36
CA THR A 55 0.86 6.03 -24.78
C THR A 55 1.96 6.28 -23.77
N GLU A 56 1.80 5.71 -22.57
CA GLU A 56 2.78 5.77 -21.50
C GLU A 56 3.35 4.38 -21.25
N VAL A 57 4.67 4.29 -21.17
CA VAL A 57 5.39 3.09 -20.73
C VAL A 57 6.27 3.46 -19.55
N GLY A 58 6.15 2.74 -18.44
CA GLY A 58 6.95 2.98 -17.26
C GLY A 58 7.64 1.73 -16.77
N LEU A 59 8.84 1.90 -16.26
CA LEU A 59 9.62 0.89 -15.55
C LEU A 59 10.00 1.45 -14.19
N ARG A 60 9.78 0.67 -13.12
CA ARG A 60 10.15 1.04 -11.76
C ARG A 60 10.85 -0.12 -11.08
N TYR A 61 11.89 0.23 -10.33
CA TYR A 61 12.57 -0.69 -9.43
C TYR A 61 12.53 -0.12 -8.01
N THR A 62 12.16 -0.96 -7.05
CA THR A 62 12.13 -0.62 -5.63
C THR A 62 12.94 -1.65 -4.86
N HIS A 63 13.83 -1.16 -4.01
CA HIS A 63 14.54 -1.95 -3.02
C HIS A 63 14.03 -1.61 -1.62
N TYR A 64 13.68 -2.64 -0.85
CA TYR A 64 13.22 -2.58 0.53
C TYR A 64 14.14 -3.42 1.38
N SER A 65 14.64 -2.87 2.49
CA SER A 65 15.55 -3.57 3.40
C SER A 65 15.18 -3.29 4.85
N GLU A 66 14.91 -4.35 5.61
CA GLU A 66 14.65 -4.27 7.05
C GLU A 66 15.97 -4.23 7.81
N ASP A 67 15.98 -3.47 8.92
CA ASP A 67 17.11 -3.51 9.85
C ASP A 67 17.17 -4.87 10.56
N SER A 68 18.35 -5.30 10.91
CA SER A 68 18.56 -6.52 11.72
C SER A 68 17.94 -6.38 13.10
N ILE A 69 17.46 -7.48 13.66
CA ILE A 69 17.01 -7.56 15.05
C ILE A 69 18.22 -7.52 15.98
N ASP A 70 18.08 -6.85 17.13
CA ASP A 70 19.09 -6.86 18.18
C ASP A 70 19.39 -8.28 18.64
N GLN A 71 20.68 -8.64 18.70
CA GLN A 71 21.13 -9.98 19.11
C GLN A 71 20.64 -10.36 20.51
N ASP A 72 20.47 -9.38 21.40
CA ASP A 72 20.04 -9.59 22.78
C ASP A 72 18.59 -10.07 22.89
N VAL A 73 17.75 -9.84 21.89
CA VAL A 73 16.36 -10.33 21.85
C VAL A 73 16.20 -11.61 21.02
N VAL A 74 17.24 -12.08 20.32
CA VAL A 74 17.19 -13.30 19.51
C VAL A 74 17.63 -14.50 20.37
N ILE A 75 16.70 -15.43 20.62
CA ILE A 75 16.98 -16.69 21.32
C ILE A 75 17.68 -17.67 20.38
N PHE A 76 17.24 -17.75 19.11
CA PHE A 76 17.76 -18.66 18.11
C PHE A 76 17.53 -18.13 16.69
N GLY A 77 18.48 -18.39 15.79
CA GLY A 77 18.44 -18.01 14.38
C GLY A 77 19.32 -16.80 14.05
N ALA A 78 19.20 -16.32 12.82
CA ALA A 78 19.91 -15.14 12.35
C ALA A 78 19.21 -13.86 12.80
N THR A 79 19.97 -12.75 12.85
CA THR A 79 19.40 -11.41 13.12
C THR A 79 18.90 -10.72 11.86
N ASP A 80 19.37 -11.20 10.69
CA ASP A 80 18.98 -10.63 9.40
C ASP A 80 17.48 -10.79 9.14
N ARG A 81 16.89 -9.77 8.53
CA ARG A 81 15.47 -9.73 8.19
C ARG A 81 15.29 -9.70 6.67
N TYR A 82 14.16 -9.17 6.21
CA TYR A 82 13.84 -9.18 4.79
C TYR A 82 14.54 -8.10 3.99
N ASP A 83 15.06 -8.55 2.82
CA ASP A 83 15.38 -7.70 1.67
C ASP A 83 14.45 -8.08 0.51
N ILE A 84 13.87 -7.08 -0.15
CA ILE A 84 12.90 -7.30 -1.21
C ILE A 84 13.17 -6.35 -2.37
N ASP A 85 13.27 -6.94 -3.55
CA ASP A 85 13.40 -6.25 -4.81
C ASP A 85 12.09 -6.34 -5.59
N VAL A 86 11.53 -5.19 -5.98
CA VAL A 86 10.29 -5.12 -6.75
C VAL A 86 10.58 -4.45 -8.08
N THR A 87 10.29 -5.16 -9.18
CA THR A 87 10.34 -4.60 -10.53
C THR A 87 8.94 -4.51 -11.09
N GLN A 88 8.55 -3.32 -11.57
CA GLN A 88 7.24 -3.06 -12.17
C GLN A 88 7.42 -2.50 -13.58
N LEU A 89 6.68 -3.06 -14.52
CA LEU A 89 6.55 -2.58 -15.89
C LEU A 89 5.07 -2.32 -16.16
N TRP A 90 4.74 -1.15 -16.71
CA TRP A 90 3.38 -0.88 -17.17
C TRP A 90 3.37 -0.19 -18.52
N ILE A 91 2.29 -0.39 -19.23
CA ILE A 91 1.94 0.34 -20.44
C ILE A 91 0.48 0.74 -20.35
N GLU A 92 0.17 1.99 -20.61
CA GLU A 92 -1.19 2.49 -20.79
C GLU A 92 -1.28 3.21 -22.13
N ALA A 93 -2.30 2.86 -22.93
CA ALA A 93 -2.51 3.43 -24.26
C ALA A 93 -3.97 3.85 -24.47
N PRO A 94 -4.22 5.00 -25.13
CA PRO A 94 -5.55 5.35 -25.61
C PRO A 94 -5.98 4.43 -26.73
N VAL A 95 -7.26 4.07 -26.75
CA VAL A 95 -7.87 3.25 -27.81
C VAL A 95 -9.07 4.00 -28.37
N GLY A 96 -8.87 4.63 -29.50
CA GLY A 96 -9.86 5.54 -30.08
C GLY A 96 -10.09 6.77 -29.20
N ALA A 97 -11.31 7.33 -29.23
CA ALA A 97 -11.61 8.58 -28.56
C ALA A 97 -12.15 8.44 -27.13
N SER A 98 -12.47 7.22 -26.69
CA SER A 98 -13.22 7.02 -25.44
C SER A 98 -12.72 5.84 -24.59
N TRP A 99 -11.63 5.21 -24.94
CA TRP A 99 -11.12 4.05 -24.22
C TRP A 99 -9.64 4.19 -23.92
N SER A 100 -9.18 3.58 -22.82
CA SER A 100 -7.79 3.21 -22.60
C SER A 100 -7.66 1.75 -22.23
N VAL A 101 -6.48 1.19 -22.47
CA VAL A 101 -6.08 -0.15 -22.04
C VAL A 101 -4.74 -0.03 -21.34
N ALA A 102 -4.62 -0.65 -20.18
CA ALA A 102 -3.36 -0.77 -19.46
C ALA A 102 -3.00 -2.24 -19.23
N LEU A 103 -1.71 -2.52 -19.28
CA LEU A 103 -1.08 -3.79 -18.90
C LEU A 103 -0.04 -3.48 -17.83
N ASP A 104 -0.09 -4.21 -16.72
CA ASP A 104 0.85 -4.13 -15.60
C ASP A 104 1.51 -5.49 -15.41
N VAL A 105 2.82 -5.49 -15.18
CA VAL A 105 3.59 -6.68 -14.79
C VAL A 105 4.46 -6.30 -13.61
N GLN A 106 4.35 -7.06 -12.52
CA GLN A 106 5.18 -6.89 -11.35
C GLN A 106 5.92 -8.19 -11.04
N ASN A 107 7.18 -8.08 -10.69
CA ASN A 107 7.96 -9.16 -10.11
C ASN A 107 8.51 -8.72 -8.75
N ASP A 108 8.26 -9.52 -7.73
CA ASP A 108 8.78 -9.32 -6.37
C ASP A 108 9.70 -10.48 -6.04
N TYR A 109 10.92 -10.16 -5.70
CA TYR A 109 11.91 -11.13 -5.22
C TYR A 109 12.25 -10.82 -3.77
N GLN A 110 11.95 -11.75 -2.87
CA GLN A 110 12.14 -11.62 -1.44
C GLN A 110 13.19 -12.60 -0.94
N THR A 111 14.11 -12.10 -0.09
CA THR A 111 15.07 -12.91 0.67
C THR A 111 15.06 -12.52 2.13
N GLY A 112 15.57 -13.39 3.01
CA GLY A 112 15.75 -13.06 4.42
C GLY A 112 15.10 -14.04 5.38
N ALA A 113 14.96 -13.64 6.63
CA ALA A 113 14.36 -14.43 7.70
C ALA A 113 13.24 -13.64 8.40
N SER A 114 12.28 -14.35 8.97
CA SER A 114 11.22 -13.74 9.77
C SER A 114 11.16 -14.36 11.18
N PRO A 115 10.59 -13.64 12.16
CA PRO A 115 10.22 -14.23 13.43
C PRO A 115 9.29 -15.42 13.22
N TRP A 116 9.69 -16.58 13.75
CA TRP A 116 8.86 -17.80 13.72
C TRP A 116 7.87 -17.81 14.88
N PHE A 117 8.33 -17.48 16.08
CA PHE A 117 7.51 -17.22 17.26
C PHE A 117 8.32 -16.53 18.36
N VAL A 118 7.63 -16.01 19.38
CA VAL A 118 8.24 -15.41 20.57
C VAL A 118 8.21 -16.42 21.72
N GLY A 119 9.35 -16.60 22.38
CA GLY A 119 9.52 -17.45 23.55
C GLY A 119 10.05 -16.70 24.76
N ALA A 120 10.08 -17.34 25.93
CA ALA A 120 10.73 -16.77 27.11
C ALA A 120 12.24 -17.03 27.08
N GLN A 121 13.04 -16.01 27.31
CA GLN A 121 14.48 -16.11 27.59
C GLN A 121 14.74 -16.69 28.99
N GLN A 122 16.01 -16.93 29.35
CA GLN A 122 16.38 -17.50 30.65
C GLN A 122 15.99 -16.61 31.84
N ASP A 123 15.93 -15.32 31.65
CA ASP A 123 15.52 -14.32 32.64
C ASP A 123 14.00 -14.06 32.65
N GLY A 124 13.25 -14.74 31.76
CA GLY A 124 11.81 -14.59 31.59
C GLY A 124 11.39 -13.48 30.64
N ALA A 125 12.32 -12.70 30.09
CA ALA A 125 11.99 -11.69 29.08
C ALA A 125 11.53 -12.34 27.76
N PRO A 126 10.65 -11.70 26.99
CA PRO A 126 10.29 -12.19 25.66
C PRO A 126 11.50 -12.11 24.72
N GLY A 127 11.70 -13.16 23.92
CA GLY A 127 12.74 -13.23 22.91
C GLY A 127 12.25 -13.94 21.67
N VAL A 128 12.90 -13.68 20.56
CA VAL A 128 12.48 -14.10 19.22
C VAL A 128 13.24 -15.35 18.80
N ILE A 129 12.51 -16.34 18.28
CA ILE A 129 13.06 -17.44 17.51
C ILE A 129 12.84 -17.13 16.03
N MET A 130 13.93 -17.01 15.29
CA MET A 130 13.92 -16.69 13.86
C MET A 130 13.81 -17.96 13.01
N SER A 131 13.23 -17.88 11.84
CA SER A 131 13.33 -18.93 10.83
C SER A 131 14.80 -19.08 10.45
N GLY A 132 15.39 -20.26 10.66
CA GLY A 132 16.84 -20.46 10.56
C GLY A 132 17.41 -20.51 9.14
N ALA A 133 16.61 -20.30 8.10
CA ALA A 133 17.04 -20.32 6.70
C ALA A 133 16.63 -19.01 6.02
N SER A 134 17.44 -18.55 5.08
CA SER A 134 17.02 -17.50 4.18
C SER A 134 15.81 -17.98 3.37
N ILE A 135 14.69 -17.31 3.53
CA ILE A 135 13.52 -17.48 2.69
C ILE A 135 13.89 -16.88 1.33
N GLN A 136 13.60 -17.61 0.27
CA GLN A 136 13.63 -17.10 -1.09
C GLN A 136 12.23 -17.31 -1.65
N ASP A 137 11.62 -16.24 -2.09
CA ASP A 137 10.31 -16.25 -2.69
C ASP A 137 10.27 -15.29 -3.87
N ASN A 138 9.57 -15.70 -4.94
CA ASN A 138 9.47 -14.93 -6.16
C ASN A 138 8.02 -14.90 -6.62
N ARG A 139 7.44 -13.72 -6.66
CA ARG A 139 6.08 -13.50 -7.14
C ARG A 139 6.07 -12.79 -8.48
N VAL A 140 5.23 -13.27 -9.38
CA VAL A 140 4.90 -12.57 -10.61
C VAL A 140 3.41 -12.25 -10.63
N GLU A 141 3.07 -11.00 -10.88
CA GLU A 141 1.69 -10.54 -11.06
C GLU A 141 1.53 -9.89 -12.44
N VAL A 142 0.43 -10.21 -13.12
CA VAL A 142 0.04 -9.62 -14.39
C VAL A 142 -1.38 -9.08 -14.27
N GLY A 143 -1.58 -7.82 -14.63
CA GLY A 143 -2.87 -7.14 -14.62
C GLY A 143 -3.21 -6.52 -15.97
N VAL A 144 -4.48 -6.55 -16.33
CA VAL A 144 -5.03 -5.86 -17.50
C VAL A 144 -6.21 -5.01 -17.06
N THR A 145 -6.16 -3.73 -17.42
CA THR A 145 -7.25 -2.78 -17.14
C THR A 145 -7.78 -2.21 -18.45
N THR A 146 -9.08 -2.13 -18.58
CA THR A 146 -9.77 -1.43 -19.68
C THR A 146 -10.68 -0.37 -19.09
N ARG A 147 -10.61 0.86 -19.62
CA ARG A 147 -11.40 1.99 -19.13
C ARG A 147 -12.14 2.69 -20.24
N TYR A 148 -13.40 2.99 -19.97
CA TYR A 148 -14.27 3.79 -20.85
C TYR A 148 -14.48 5.19 -20.28
N PHE A 149 -14.41 6.20 -21.13
CA PHE A 149 -14.54 7.62 -20.78
C PHE A 149 -15.77 8.21 -21.48
N TRP A 150 -16.53 9.02 -20.73
CA TRP A 150 -17.63 9.85 -21.23
C TRP A 150 -17.46 11.27 -20.74
N ALA A 151 -18.33 12.22 -21.17
CA ALA A 151 -18.16 13.64 -20.93
C ALA A 151 -17.90 14.06 -19.47
N ASP A 152 -18.52 13.36 -18.50
CA ASP A 152 -18.48 13.75 -17.10
C ASP A 152 -17.90 12.63 -16.21
N GLY A 153 -17.17 11.66 -16.77
CA GLY A 153 -16.60 10.58 -15.97
C GLY A 153 -15.99 9.43 -16.75
N ASN A 154 -15.66 8.38 -16.01
CA ASN A 154 -15.08 7.16 -16.57
C ASN A 154 -15.46 5.94 -15.72
N ALA A 155 -15.31 4.75 -16.29
CA ALA A 155 -15.41 3.47 -15.58
C ALA A 155 -14.38 2.48 -16.11
N GLY A 156 -13.83 1.67 -15.21
CA GLY A 156 -12.81 0.69 -15.50
C GLY A 156 -13.19 -0.71 -15.06
N VAL A 157 -12.61 -1.69 -15.72
CA VAL A 157 -12.60 -3.11 -15.34
C VAL A 157 -11.16 -3.57 -15.37
N ALA A 158 -10.72 -4.23 -14.30
CA ALA A 158 -9.39 -4.80 -14.20
C ALA A 158 -9.49 -6.29 -13.84
N VAL A 159 -8.61 -7.09 -14.43
CA VAL A 159 -8.40 -8.49 -14.06
C VAL A 159 -6.92 -8.65 -13.81
N SER A 160 -6.54 -9.36 -12.74
CA SER A 160 -5.15 -9.74 -12.55
C SER A 160 -5.01 -11.15 -12.01
N HIS A 161 -3.82 -11.66 -12.18
CA HIS A 161 -3.38 -12.96 -11.71
C HIS A 161 -1.97 -12.83 -11.14
N SER A 162 -1.76 -13.44 -9.98
CA SER A 162 -0.50 -13.47 -9.24
C SER A 162 -0.15 -14.91 -8.92
N ASP A 163 1.11 -15.27 -9.12
CA ASP A 163 1.66 -16.62 -8.90
C ASP A 163 2.95 -16.52 -8.08
N GLU A 164 3.02 -17.32 -7.02
CA GLU A 164 4.18 -17.54 -6.15
C GLU A 164 4.38 -19.05 -5.97
N ASP A 165 5.47 -19.49 -5.39
CA ASP A 165 5.75 -20.92 -5.17
C ASP A 165 4.70 -21.62 -4.27
N ASP A 166 4.02 -20.84 -3.40
CA ASP A 166 3.08 -21.34 -2.40
C ASP A 166 1.76 -20.57 -2.34
N TYR A 167 1.56 -19.62 -3.26
CA TYR A 167 0.37 -18.76 -3.27
C TYR A 167 -0.03 -18.35 -4.68
N GLU A 168 -1.29 -18.57 -5.03
CA GLU A 168 -1.89 -18.15 -6.29
C GLU A 168 -3.10 -17.27 -6.02
N ALA A 169 -3.25 -16.15 -6.74
CA ALA A 169 -4.40 -15.27 -6.59
C ALA A 169 -4.94 -14.79 -7.93
N THR A 170 -6.26 -14.74 -8.06
CA THR A 170 -6.94 -14.12 -9.20
C THR A 170 -7.96 -13.12 -8.72
N ALA A 171 -7.94 -11.91 -9.28
CA ALA A 171 -8.88 -10.87 -8.89
C ALA A 171 -9.55 -10.19 -10.08
N LEU A 172 -10.75 -9.69 -9.81
CA LEU A 172 -11.57 -8.86 -10.69
C LEU A 172 -11.92 -7.58 -9.95
N ALA A 173 -11.77 -6.43 -10.61
CA ALA A 173 -12.14 -5.15 -10.05
C ALA A 173 -12.96 -4.31 -11.04
N PHE A 174 -13.83 -3.48 -10.49
CA PHE A 174 -14.61 -2.45 -11.18
C PHE A 174 -14.39 -1.13 -10.47
N ASP A 175 -14.25 -0.06 -11.20
CA ASP A 175 -14.25 1.28 -10.66
C ASP A 175 -15.02 2.25 -11.56
N ALA A 176 -15.50 3.34 -10.96
CA ALA A 176 -16.12 4.43 -11.70
C ALA A 176 -15.87 5.76 -10.98
N SER A 177 -15.76 6.82 -11.76
CA SER A 177 -15.79 8.18 -11.24
C SER A 177 -16.64 9.08 -12.14
N TRP A 178 -17.29 10.08 -11.54
CA TRP A 178 -18.12 11.03 -12.26
C TRP A 178 -18.16 12.39 -11.58
N ASN A 179 -18.23 13.43 -12.35
CA ASN A 179 -18.30 14.80 -11.89
C ASN A 179 -19.75 15.25 -11.64
N SER A 180 -19.92 16.17 -10.72
CA SER A 180 -21.18 16.92 -10.60
C SER A 180 -21.34 17.90 -11.78
N ALA A 181 -22.57 18.31 -12.05
CA ALA A 181 -22.87 19.21 -13.17
C ALA A 181 -22.18 20.60 -13.13
N ASP A 182 -21.63 20.98 -11.99
CA ASP A 182 -20.86 22.20 -11.78
C ASP A 182 -19.33 21.96 -11.75
N ASP A 183 -18.88 20.73 -12.04
CA ASP A 183 -17.50 20.26 -11.99
C ASP A 183 -16.76 20.53 -10.65
N ALA A 184 -17.51 20.91 -9.63
CA ALA A 184 -16.93 21.23 -8.33
C ALA A 184 -16.74 20.00 -7.44
N ARG A 185 -17.35 18.88 -7.80
CA ARG A 185 -17.33 17.64 -7.02
C ARG A 185 -17.16 16.44 -7.94
N THR A 186 -16.25 15.54 -7.54
CA THR A 186 -16.05 14.24 -8.18
C THR A 186 -16.42 13.14 -7.19
N TRP A 187 -17.27 12.23 -7.61
CA TRP A 187 -17.61 11.01 -6.89
C TRP A 187 -16.78 9.85 -7.44
N SER A 188 -16.36 8.94 -6.59
CA SER A 188 -15.63 7.75 -6.98
C SER A 188 -16.13 6.53 -6.22
N THR A 189 -16.16 5.38 -6.89
CA THR A 189 -16.53 4.10 -6.29
C THR A 189 -15.70 3.00 -6.91
N SER A 190 -15.41 1.96 -6.14
CA SER A 190 -14.84 0.72 -6.67
C SER A 190 -15.36 -0.49 -5.90
N PHE A 191 -15.29 -1.64 -6.55
CA PHE A 191 -15.54 -2.95 -5.99
C PHE A 191 -14.50 -3.92 -6.55
N SER A 192 -13.96 -4.79 -5.70
CA SER A 192 -13.08 -5.88 -6.13
C SER A 192 -13.40 -7.17 -5.41
N SER A 193 -13.11 -8.28 -6.07
CA SER A 193 -13.19 -9.63 -5.50
C SER A 193 -11.99 -10.43 -5.95
N SER A 194 -11.35 -11.13 -5.02
CA SER A 194 -10.29 -12.09 -5.32
C SER A 194 -10.60 -13.44 -4.74
N ARG A 195 -10.02 -14.45 -5.37
CA ARG A 195 -9.91 -15.80 -4.86
C ARG A 195 -8.46 -16.20 -4.88
N ASP A 196 -8.00 -16.65 -3.73
CA ASP A 196 -6.61 -16.99 -3.49
C ASP A 196 -6.53 -18.44 -3.01
N THR A 197 -5.50 -19.17 -3.44
CA THR A 197 -5.19 -20.52 -3.00
C THR A 197 -3.80 -20.53 -2.38
N LEU A 198 -3.70 -21.08 -1.17
CA LEU A 198 -2.45 -21.20 -0.43
C LEU A 198 -2.01 -22.67 -0.49
N ASN A 199 -0.79 -22.92 -0.98
CA ASN A 199 -0.17 -24.26 -1.06
C ASN A 199 1.19 -24.24 -0.35
N PRO A 200 1.25 -24.12 1.00
CA PRO A 200 2.47 -23.88 1.72
C PRO A 200 3.55 -24.93 1.44
N THR A 201 4.76 -24.49 1.10
CA THR A 201 5.89 -25.37 0.84
C THR A 201 6.40 -26.00 2.11
N GLN A 202 6.66 -27.32 2.05
CA GLN A 202 7.25 -28.06 3.17
C GLN A 202 8.74 -27.75 3.26
N GLY A 203 9.18 -27.30 4.42
CA GLY A 203 10.57 -26.96 4.72
C GLY A 203 11.16 -27.77 5.87
N VAL A 204 12.22 -27.24 6.47
CA VAL A 204 12.82 -27.81 7.71
C VAL A 204 11.85 -27.69 8.87
N ILE A 205 11.01 -26.67 8.87
CA ILE A 205 9.93 -26.45 9.83
C ILE A 205 8.68 -27.13 9.27
N PRO A 206 8.02 -28.03 10.04
CA PRO A 206 6.81 -28.68 9.57
C PRO A 206 5.69 -27.66 9.36
N VAL A 207 5.08 -27.68 8.19
CA VAL A 207 3.84 -26.98 7.88
C VAL A 207 2.70 -27.99 7.95
N PHE A 208 1.66 -27.66 8.72
CA PHE A 208 0.55 -28.59 8.98
C PHE A 208 -0.63 -28.40 8.01
N VAL A 209 -0.55 -27.38 7.18
CA VAL A 209 -1.55 -27.02 6.18
C VAL A 209 -1.03 -27.45 4.81
N THR A 210 -1.88 -28.07 3.99
CA THR A 210 -1.49 -28.52 2.65
C THR A 210 -2.07 -27.69 1.53
N GLU A 211 -3.32 -27.28 1.65
CA GLU A 211 -4.02 -26.44 0.68
C GLU A 211 -5.16 -25.75 1.42
N GLU A 212 -5.28 -24.46 1.26
CA GLU A 212 -6.33 -23.64 1.85
C GLU A 212 -6.77 -22.56 0.87
N ASP A 213 -8.00 -22.09 0.99
CA ASP A 213 -8.59 -21.02 0.19
C ASP A 213 -8.82 -19.76 1.02
N LEU A 214 -8.77 -18.62 0.33
CA LEU A 214 -9.10 -17.32 0.87
C LEU A 214 -9.86 -16.50 -0.16
N ASP A 215 -11.08 -16.08 0.17
CA ASP A 215 -11.88 -15.15 -0.63
C ASP A 215 -11.80 -13.75 0.00
N THR A 216 -11.55 -12.72 -0.82
CA THR A 216 -11.56 -11.33 -0.36
C THR A 216 -12.46 -10.47 -1.25
N GLN A 217 -13.29 -9.64 -0.62
CA GLN A 217 -14.15 -8.65 -1.28
C GLN A 217 -13.89 -7.28 -0.69
N SER A 218 -13.80 -6.26 -1.56
CA SER A 218 -13.58 -4.88 -1.12
C SER A 218 -14.50 -3.92 -1.85
N GLY A 219 -14.96 -2.91 -1.12
CA GLY A 219 -15.74 -1.80 -1.66
C GLY A 219 -15.17 -0.47 -1.20
N TYR A 220 -15.22 0.53 -2.07
CA TYR A 220 -14.82 1.89 -1.77
C TYR A 220 -15.84 2.88 -2.30
N PHE A 221 -16.05 3.97 -1.55
CA PHE A 221 -16.79 5.13 -1.99
C PHE A 221 -16.09 6.41 -1.53
N GLY A 222 -15.93 7.39 -2.42
CA GLY A 222 -15.24 8.63 -2.13
C GLY A 222 -15.89 9.85 -2.77
N VAL A 223 -15.57 11.00 -2.22
CA VAL A 223 -15.92 12.30 -2.78
C VAL A 223 -14.72 13.24 -2.68
N SER A 224 -14.41 13.92 -3.77
CA SER A 224 -13.49 15.04 -3.83
C SER A 224 -14.27 16.32 -4.12
N GLN A 225 -14.00 17.38 -3.37
CA GLN A 225 -14.66 18.67 -3.47
C GLN A 225 -13.65 19.77 -3.69
N ILE A 226 -13.80 20.55 -4.77
CA ILE A 226 -13.08 21.81 -4.97
C ILE A 226 -13.63 22.83 -3.98
N LEU A 227 -12.81 23.26 -3.02
CA LEU A 227 -13.19 24.27 -2.01
C LEU A 227 -12.92 25.69 -2.49
N SER A 228 -11.88 25.84 -3.31
CA SER A 228 -11.48 27.11 -3.91
C SER A 228 -10.58 26.87 -5.13
N ARG A 229 -10.13 27.94 -5.79
CA ARG A 229 -9.17 27.83 -6.92
C ARG A 229 -7.85 27.17 -6.56
N THR A 230 -7.53 27.08 -5.27
CA THR A 230 -6.24 26.58 -4.79
C THR A 230 -6.39 25.47 -3.74
N ALA A 231 -7.60 25.00 -3.45
CA ALA A 231 -7.83 24.03 -2.40
C ALA A 231 -8.86 22.98 -2.80
N ILE A 232 -8.52 21.72 -2.51
CA ILE A 232 -9.38 20.54 -2.71
C ILE A 232 -9.39 19.75 -1.40
N ALA A 233 -10.55 19.25 -1.00
CA ALA A 233 -10.70 18.28 0.06
C ALA A 233 -11.30 16.99 -0.49
N ARG A 234 -10.98 15.86 0.15
CA ARG A 234 -11.56 14.55 -0.18
C ARG A 234 -11.88 13.78 1.08
N ILE A 235 -12.90 12.93 0.99
CA ILE A 235 -13.26 11.94 2.02
C ILE A 235 -13.53 10.64 1.29
N GLY A 236 -13.10 9.53 1.88
CA GLY A 236 -13.33 8.19 1.35
C GLY A 236 -13.62 7.19 2.46
N LEU A 237 -14.43 6.21 2.16
CA LEU A 237 -14.78 5.09 3.01
C LEU A 237 -14.47 3.81 2.25
N SER A 238 -13.77 2.88 2.87
CA SER A 238 -13.55 1.53 2.34
C SER A 238 -13.95 0.47 3.35
N TYR A 239 -14.48 -0.63 2.83
CA TYR A 239 -14.80 -1.83 3.60
C TYR A 239 -14.24 -3.04 2.85
N THR A 240 -13.60 -3.95 3.60
CA THR A 240 -13.05 -5.20 3.06
C THR A 240 -13.44 -6.36 3.97
N LEU A 241 -13.92 -7.44 3.37
CA LEU A 241 -14.20 -8.72 4.01
C LEU A 241 -13.25 -9.77 3.41
N SER A 242 -12.55 -10.49 4.27
CA SER A 242 -11.78 -11.68 3.91
C SER A 242 -12.31 -12.87 4.67
N GLU A 243 -12.57 -13.99 3.99
CA GLU A 243 -13.10 -15.24 4.54
C GLU A 243 -12.27 -16.42 4.04
N GLY A 244 -11.88 -17.30 4.95
CA GLY A 244 -11.05 -18.48 4.67
C GLY A 244 -9.85 -18.59 5.60
N TYR A 245 -8.73 -19.11 5.10
CA TYR A 245 -7.53 -19.31 5.90
C TYR A 245 -6.74 -18.00 6.08
N LEU A 246 -6.73 -17.47 7.29
CA LEU A 246 -6.10 -16.19 7.63
C LEU A 246 -4.91 -16.32 8.60
N SER A 247 -4.63 -17.52 9.11
CA SER A 247 -3.43 -17.81 9.90
C SER A 247 -2.17 -17.85 9.03
N ASP A 248 -1.01 -17.59 9.62
CA ASP A 248 0.27 -17.70 8.92
C ASP A 248 0.77 -19.17 9.01
N PRO A 249 0.79 -19.93 7.89
CA PRO A 249 1.17 -21.35 7.92
C PRO A 249 2.65 -21.58 8.30
N TYR A 250 3.46 -20.55 8.19
CA TYR A 250 4.90 -20.59 8.49
C TYR A 250 5.24 -20.14 9.91
N LYS A 251 4.24 -19.74 10.73
CA LYS A 251 4.41 -19.39 12.14
C LYS A 251 3.97 -20.54 13.03
N PHE A 252 4.73 -20.82 14.07
CA PHE A 252 4.44 -21.93 14.98
C PHE A 252 3.28 -21.64 15.93
N ARG A 253 3.04 -20.38 16.27
CA ARG A 253 2.02 -19.94 17.23
C ARG A 253 1.15 -18.85 16.60
N ASP A 254 0.38 -19.26 15.59
CA ASP A 254 -0.50 -18.34 14.89
C ASP A 254 -1.79 -19.08 14.51
N GLN A 255 -2.86 -18.76 15.22
CA GLN A 255 -4.21 -19.24 14.93
C GLN A 255 -5.17 -18.06 15.00
N ARG A 256 -5.66 -17.64 13.85
CA ARG A 256 -6.51 -16.47 13.69
C ARG A 256 -7.94 -16.88 13.36
N PRO A 257 -8.94 -15.97 13.57
CA PRO A 257 -10.28 -16.18 13.03
C PRO A 257 -10.25 -16.34 11.50
N ASP A 258 -11.17 -17.13 10.98
CA ASP A 258 -11.38 -17.40 9.54
C ASP A 258 -12.15 -16.29 8.80
N SER A 259 -12.44 -15.18 9.47
CA SER A 259 -13.06 -14.00 8.91
C SER A 259 -12.38 -12.73 9.43
N HIS A 260 -12.19 -11.75 8.54
CA HIS A 260 -11.60 -10.46 8.85
C HIS A 260 -12.34 -9.33 8.14
N GLU A 261 -13.11 -8.56 8.89
CA GLU A 261 -13.77 -7.35 8.42
C GLU A 261 -12.92 -6.12 8.72
N ARG A 262 -12.71 -5.26 7.73
CA ARG A 262 -11.84 -4.08 7.83
C ARG A 262 -12.56 -2.84 7.32
N LEU A 263 -12.59 -1.78 8.10
CA LEU A 263 -13.17 -0.49 7.76
C LEU A 263 -12.08 0.58 7.76
N SER A 264 -12.03 1.42 6.73
CA SER A 264 -11.17 2.59 6.72
C SER A 264 -11.93 3.85 6.32
N LEU A 265 -11.73 4.92 7.09
CA LEU A 265 -12.18 6.27 6.76
C LEU A 265 -10.95 7.12 6.45
N SER A 266 -10.91 7.73 5.26
CA SER A 266 -9.83 8.61 4.83
C SER A 266 -10.33 10.04 4.62
N ALA A 267 -9.46 11.02 4.93
CA ALA A 267 -9.68 12.43 4.62
C ALA A 267 -8.37 13.02 4.08
N GLY A 268 -8.48 13.84 3.04
CA GLY A 268 -7.33 14.49 2.43
C GLY A 268 -7.61 15.96 2.16
N TYR A 269 -6.59 16.77 2.31
CA TYR A 269 -6.63 18.20 1.97
C TYR A 269 -5.38 18.57 1.17
N ARG A 270 -5.59 19.29 0.07
CA ARG A 270 -4.53 19.80 -0.79
C ARG A 270 -4.73 21.31 -0.95
N ARG A 271 -3.66 22.09 -0.75
CA ARG A 271 -3.70 23.55 -0.94
C ARG A 271 -2.47 24.02 -1.67
N PHE A 272 -2.68 24.61 -2.83
CA PHE A 272 -1.63 25.30 -3.57
C PHE A 272 -1.37 26.69 -2.98
N LEU A 273 -0.10 26.98 -2.70
CA LEU A 273 0.40 28.24 -2.14
C LEU A 273 1.10 29.01 -3.25
N ILE A 274 0.41 29.99 -3.80
CA ILE A 274 0.84 30.73 -5.01
C ILE A 274 2.21 31.39 -4.81
N ASP A 275 2.41 32.04 -3.65
CA ASP A 275 3.64 32.77 -3.37
C ASP A 275 4.88 31.88 -3.24
N SER A 276 4.68 30.63 -2.86
CA SER A 276 5.75 29.62 -2.68
C SER A 276 5.89 28.69 -3.88
N ASP A 277 4.98 28.76 -4.85
CA ASP A 277 4.85 27.79 -5.95
C ASP A 277 4.91 26.33 -5.43
N ALA A 278 4.14 26.04 -4.39
CA ALA A 278 4.15 24.77 -3.70
C ALA A 278 2.75 24.32 -3.29
N SER A 279 2.57 23.02 -3.06
CA SER A 279 1.34 22.44 -2.53
C SER A 279 1.56 21.81 -1.16
N LEU A 280 0.81 22.28 -0.15
CA LEU A 280 0.67 21.59 1.12
C LEU A 280 -0.35 20.47 0.98
N GLN A 281 0.01 19.27 1.41
CA GLN A 281 -0.81 18.08 1.38
C GLN A 281 -0.92 17.53 2.80
N ILE A 282 -2.14 17.22 3.24
CA ILE A 282 -2.41 16.61 4.53
C ILE A 282 -3.38 15.46 4.29
N ASP A 283 -3.02 14.27 4.74
CA ASP A 283 -3.83 13.08 4.68
C ASP A 283 -4.00 12.48 6.08
N TYR A 284 -5.19 12.01 6.35
CA TYR A 284 -5.54 11.28 7.56
C TYR A 284 -6.28 10.00 7.19
N ARG A 285 -6.00 8.91 7.89
CA ARG A 285 -6.75 7.65 7.82
C ARG A 285 -7.01 7.12 9.22
N TYR A 286 -8.25 6.78 9.48
CA TYR A 286 -8.68 5.92 10.57
C TYR A 286 -8.97 4.53 10.02
N TYR A 287 -8.56 3.50 10.73
CA TYR A 287 -8.82 2.11 10.41
C TYR A 287 -9.33 1.41 11.67
N ALA A 288 -10.28 0.50 11.50
CA ALA A 288 -10.77 -0.42 12.53
C ALA A 288 -11.12 -1.76 11.88
N ASP A 289 -10.96 -2.85 12.64
CA ASP A 289 -11.28 -4.19 12.15
C ASP A 289 -11.96 -5.08 13.20
N SER A 290 -12.45 -6.25 12.73
CA SER A 290 -13.11 -7.25 13.56
C SER A 290 -12.15 -8.02 14.49
N TRP A 291 -10.85 -7.81 14.36
CA TRP A 291 -9.82 -8.39 15.23
C TRP A 291 -9.46 -7.47 16.40
N GLY A 292 -10.13 -6.32 16.53
CA GLY A 292 -9.94 -5.35 17.60
C GLY A 292 -8.83 -4.33 17.33
N THR A 293 -8.21 -4.36 16.15
CA THR A 293 -7.18 -3.39 15.78
C THR A 293 -7.81 -2.06 15.36
N ASP A 294 -7.41 -0.98 16.03
CA ASP A 294 -7.66 0.40 15.63
C ASP A 294 -6.34 1.05 15.23
N SER A 295 -6.33 1.86 14.17
CA SER A 295 -5.13 2.62 13.83
C SER A 295 -5.42 4.02 13.27
N HIS A 296 -4.46 4.91 13.47
CA HIS A 296 -4.44 6.26 12.91
C HIS A 296 -3.19 6.46 12.08
N THR A 297 -3.36 7.07 10.92
CA THR A 297 -2.25 7.52 10.06
C THR A 297 -2.44 8.99 9.74
N VAL A 298 -1.40 9.79 9.92
CA VAL A 298 -1.35 11.19 9.48
C VAL A 298 -0.12 11.37 8.59
N GLU A 299 -0.29 11.93 7.41
CA GLU A 299 0.82 12.31 6.53
C GLU A 299 0.73 13.80 6.19
N VAL A 300 1.86 14.48 6.26
CA VAL A 300 2.01 15.86 5.79
C VAL A 300 3.13 15.87 4.75
N ALA A 301 2.82 16.39 3.57
CA ALA A 301 3.77 16.52 2.48
C ALA A 301 3.78 17.96 1.93
N TRP A 302 4.96 18.37 1.46
CA TRP A 302 5.19 19.65 0.82
C TRP A 302 5.71 19.43 -0.60
N ALA A 303 4.85 19.62 -1.60
CA ALA A 303 5.20 19.44 -2.99
C ALA A 303 5.67 20.78 -3.58
N GLN A 304 6.98 20.94 -3.74
CA GLN A 304 7.66 22.13 -4.25
C GLN A 304 7.87 22.02 -5.75
N ASN A 305 7.28 22.93 -6.53
CA ASN A 305 7.64 23.07 -7.93
C ASN A 305 9.05 23.67 -8.05
N LEU A 306 9.85 23.04 -8.89
CA LEU A 306 11.18 23.49 -9.27
C LEU A 306 11.25 23.50 -10.80
N PRO A 307 12.16 24.28 -11.43
CA PRO A 307 12.29 24.26 -12.89
C PRO A 307 12.55 22.84 -13.43
N GLY A 308 11.57 22.28 -14.14
CA GLY A 308 11.64 20.94 -14.74
C GLY A 308 11.59 19.79 -13.72
N SER A 309 11.14 20.03 -12.48
CA SER A 309 10.99 18.96 -11.51
C SER A 309 10.03 19.29 -10.38
N LEU A 310 9.55 18.26 -9.66
CA LEU A 310 8.71 18.36 -8.50
C LEU A 310 9.36 17.58 -7.34
N LEU A 311 9.72 18.28 -6.25
CA LEU A 311 10.27 17.67 -5.04
C LEU A 311 9.21 17.65 -3.95
N THR A 312 8.97 16.49 -3.34
CA THR A 312 7.92 16.31 -2.33
C THR A 312 8.47 15.58 -1.09
N PRO A 313 9.12 16.28 -0.14
CA PRO A 313 9.37 15.73 1.19
C PRO A 313 8.06 15.48 1.94
N TYR A 314 8.05 14.44 2.78
CA TYR A 314 6.90 14.10 3.62
C TYR A 314 7.31 13.51 4.97
N LEU A 315 6.40 13.66 5.93
CA LEU A 315 6.43 13.06 7.25
C LEU A 315 5.12 12.31 7.46
N ARG A 316 5.20 11.03 7.87
CA ARG A 316 4.05 10.22 8.24
C ARG A 316 4.21 9.75 9.68
N TYR A 317 3.15 9.85 10.45
CA TYR A 317 3.00 9.21 11.75
C TYR A 317 1.91 8.15 11.65
N TYR A 318 2.19 7.00 12.24
CA TYR A 318 1.28 5.86 12.35
C TYR A 318 1.21 5.38 13.78
N THR A 319 0.05 4.89 14.24
CA THR A 319 -0.11 4.19 15.51
C THR A 319 -1.24 3.18 15.40
N GLN A 320 -1.09 2.03 16.07
CA GLN A 320 -2.12 1.00 16.14
C GLN A 320 -2.26 0.43 17.55
N ARG A 321 -3.48 -0.07 17.83
CA ARG A 321 -3.80 -0.98 18.93
C ARG A 321 -3.52 -2.41 18.50
N GLU A 322 -3.15 -3.26 19.44
CA GLU A 322 -3.02 -4.70 19.22
C GLU A 322 -4.34 -5.38 18.87
N ALA A 323 -4.27 -6.53 18.19
CA ALA A 323 -5.42 -7.39 17.99
C ALA A 323 -5.83 -8.09 19.30
N ASP A 324 -7.13 -8.39 19.47
CA ASP A 324 -7.70 -8.97 20.69
C ASP A 324 -7.07 -10.32 21.08
N PHE A 325 -6.52 -11.04 20.12
CA PHE A 325 -5.86 -12.34 20.31
C PHE A 325 -4.32 -12.27 20.25
N PHE A 326 -3.77 -11.05 20.20
CA PHE A 326 -2.32 -10.87 20.26
C PHE A 326 -1.82 -11.08 21.67
N GLY A 327 -0.67 -11.74 21.79
CA GLY A 327 0.10 -11.82 23.02
C GLY A 327 1.58 -11.74 22.71
N VAL A 328 2.36 -11.00 23.50
CA VAL A 328 3.82 -10.91 23.33
C VAL A 328 4.46 -12.29 23.25
N ILE A 329 3.96 -13.21 24.07
CA ILE A 329 4.15 -14.67 23.93
C ILE A 329 2.74 -15.23 23.77
N ALA A 330 2.46 -15.90 22.66
CA ALA A 330 1.13 -16.38 22.33
C ALA A 330 0.59 -17.37 23.38
N ASP A 331 -0.64 -17.15 23.82
CA ASP A 331 -1.38 -18.07 24.71
C ASP A 331 -2.07 -19.16 23.87
N THR A 332 -1.40 -20.27 23.68
CA THR A 332 -1.89 -21.41 22.88
C THR A 332 -3.06 -22.17 23.50
N ASP A 333 -3.47 -21.86 24.73
CA ASP A 333 -4.68 -22.41 25.35
C ASP A 333 -5.95 -21.61 24.94
N ALA A 334 -5.79 -20.42 24.37
CA ALA A 334 -6.88 -19.63 23.82
C ALA A 334 -7.39 -20.21 22.49
N GLN A 335 -8.60 -19.85 22.09
CA GLN A 335 -9.17 -20.25 20.80
C GLN A 335 -8.41 -19.64 19.63
N TYR A 336 -8.06 -18.34 19.74
CA TYR A 336 -7.26 -17.59 18.77
C TYR A 336 -6.06 -16.99 19.50
N TYR A 337 -4.91 -17.00 18.86
CA TYR A 337 -3.67 -16.50 19.44
C TYR A 337 -2.64 -16.19 18.33
N ALA A 338 -1.84 -15.18 18.54
CA ALA A 338 -0.68 -14.85 17.70
C ALA A 338 0.34 -14.04 18.49
N ASP A 339 1.62 -14.24 18.21
CA ASP A 339 2.71 -13.38 18.66
C ASP A 339 3.35 -12.60 17.51
N ASP A 340 2.61 -12.46 16.42
CA ASP A 340 3.04 -11.71 15.25
C ASP A 340 3.15 -10.23 15.57
N TYR A 341 4.36 -9.65 15.45
CA TYR A 341 4.63 -8.24 15.74
C TYR A 341 3.72 -7.26 14.98
N ARG A 342 3.20 -7.66 13.81
CA ARG A 342 2.25 -6.86 13.01
C ARG A 342 0.92 -6.63 13.70
N LEU A 343 0.57 -7.50 14.64
CA LEU A 343 -0.66 -7.44 15.45
C LEU A 343 -0.47 -6.76 16.79
N SER A 344 0.76 -6.35 17.15
CA SER A 344 1.08 -5.68 18.40
C SER A 344 0.69 -4.22 18.43
N SER A 345 0.68 -3.61 19.61
CA SER A 345 0.53 -2.16 19.78
C SER A 345 1.87 -1.46 19.59
N TYR A 346 1.91 -0.43 18.73
CA TYR A 346 3.11 0.41 18.52
C TYR A 346 2.79 1.73 17.81
N GLY A 347 3.77 2.60 17.76
CA GLY A 347 3.78 3.79 16.89
C GLY A 347 4.92 3.75 15.89
N ALA A 348 4.80 4.50 14.80
CA ALA A 348 5.82 4.58 13.78
C ALA A 348 5.91 5.99 13.16
N VAL A 349 7.12 6.35 12.72
CA VAL A 349 7.40 7.58 11.99
C VAL A 349 8.08 7.24 10.67
N THR A 350 7.58 7.80 9.58
CA THR A 350 8.25 7.73 8.27
C THR A 350 8.71 9.11 7.85
N LEU A 351 9.97 9.22 7.49
CA LEU A 351 10.54 10.37 6.80
C LEU A 351 10.87 9.96 5.36
N GLY A 352 10.37 10.71 4.39
CA GLY A 352 10.63 10.40 2.99
C GLY A 352 10.61 11.62 2.08
N ALA A 353 11.08 11.41 0.86
CA ALA A 353 11.01 12.39 -0.22
C ALA A 353 10.79 11.69 -1.56
N ARG A 354 9.96 12.30 -2.40
CA ARG A 354 9.72 11.94 -3.80
C ARG A 354 10.25 13.06 -4.69
N TRP A 355 10.91 12.70 -5.76
CA TRP A 355 11.43 13.66 -6.72
C TRP A 355 11.14 13.19 -8.14
N ALA A 356 10.27 13.92 -8.86
CA ALA A 356 9.98 13.71 -10.26
C ALA A 356 10.73 14.76 -11.09
N VAL A 357 11.48 14.33 -12.10
CA VAL A 357 12.33 15.16 -12.95
C VAL A 357 11.96 14.94 -14.41
N ASP A 358 11.58 16.01 -15.11
CA ASP A 358 11.29 15.96 -16.54
C ASP A 358 12.62 15.98 -17.33
N LEU A 359 12.87 14.93 -18.08
CA LEU A 359 14.02 14.74 -18.96
C LEU A 359 13.63 15.03 -20.41
N GLY A 360 13.25 16.29 -20.67
CA GLY A 360 12.68 16.73 -21.94
C GLY A 360 11.14 16.55 -21.98
N GLU A 361 10.57 16.43 -23.18
CA GLU A 361 9.10 16.42 -23.37
C GLU A 361 8.48 15.03 -23.16
N SER A 362 9.25 13.97 -23.32
CA SER A 362 8.76 12.60 -23.39
C SER A 362 9.17 11.72 -22.22
N TRP A 363 10.12 12.12 -21.41
CA TRP A 363 10.67 11.29 -20.34
C TRP A 363 10.52 11.95 -18.99
N THR A 364 10.17 11.15 -17.98
CA THR A 364 10.19 11.55 -16.56
C THR A 364 11.00 10.52 -15.77
N LEU A 365 11.94 11.01 -14.96
CA LEU A 365 12.64 10.20 -13.94
C LEU A 365 11.94 10.38 -12.60
N GLU A 366 11.64 9.29 -11.91
CA GLU A 366 11.07 9.28 -10.57
C GLU A 366 12.07 8.70 -9.58
N LEU A 367 12.28 9.36 -8.46
CA LEU A 367 13.09 8.91 -7.36
C LEU A 367 12.29 9.01 -6.07
N GLU A 368 12.35 7.99 -5.22
CA GLU A 368 11.77 8.02 -3.88
C GLU A 368 12.74 7.36 -2.90
N ALA A 369 12.85 7.93 -1.71
CA ALA A 369 13.54 7.30 -0.58
C ALA A 369 12.76 7.58 0.69
N GLU A 370 12.63 6.57 1.56
CA GLU A 370 12.03 6.72 2.88
C GLU A 370 12.73 5.88 3.94
N ARG A 371 12.68 6.38 5.15
CA ARG A 371 13.06 5.67 6.38
C ARG A 371 11.82 5.51 7.24
N TYR A 372 11.47 4.28 7.57
CA TYR A 372 10.41 3.91 8.51
C TYR A 372 11.06 3.46 9.81
N MET A 373 10.57 3.98 10.93
CA MET A 373 11.07 3.70 12.27
C MET A 373 9.90 3.43 13.20
N THR A 374 10.03 2.43 14.06
CA THR A 374 8.99 1.99 14.99
C THR A 374 9.45 2.05 16.43
N ASP A 375 8.51 2.30 17.33
CA ASP A 375 8.72 2.19 18.76
C ASP A 375 7.38 1.91 19.46
N ALA A 376 7.40 1.08 20.49
CA ALA A 376 6.23 0.82 21.33
C ALA A 376 5.76 2.09 22.06
N ASP A 377 6.71 2.90 22.54
CA ASP A 377 6.43 4.12 23.29
C ASP A 377 5.88 5.27 22.41
N TRP A 378 5.96 5.13 21.08
CA TRP A 378 5.36 6.08 20.15
C TRP A 378 3.88 5.82 19.88
N GLY A 379 3.35 4.70 20.36
CA GLY A 379 1.93 4.37 20.27
C GLY A 379 1.07 5.30 21.13
N VAL A 380 -0.17 5.58 20.68
CA VAL A 380 -1.19 6.28 21.49
C VAL A 380 -2.13 5.32 22.19
N PHE A 381 -2.02 4.04 21.91
CA PHE A 381 -2.80 2.97 22.53
C PHE A 381 -1.93 2.22 23.53
N ASP A 382 -2.52 1.85 24.67
CA ASP A 382 -1.91 0.89 25.59
C ASP A 382 -1.96 -0.51 24.97
N GLY A 383 -0.96 -1.35 25.25
CA GLY A 383 -0.92 -2.74 24.79
C GLY A 383 0.44 -3.40 24.88
N GLY A 384 0.51 -4.66 24.50
CA GLY A 384 1.74 -5.43 24.44
C GLY A 384 2.58 -5.05 23.22
N ALA A 385 3.86 -4.78 23.44
CA ALA A 385 4.81 -4.52 22.38
C ALA A 385 5.57 -5.80 22.01
N ALA A 386 5.61 -6.13 20.74
CA ALA A 386 6.43 -7.23 20.23
C ALA A 386 7.93 -6.88 20.30
N PRO A 387 8.80 -7.85 20.66
CA PRO A 387 10.25 -7.59 20.69
C PRO A 387 10.89 -7.46 19.28
N ALA A 388 10.11 -7.68 18.23
CA ALA A 388 10.57 -7.74 16.84
C ALA A 388 9.89 -6.71 15.93
N LEU A 389 9.64 -5.50 16.42
CA LEU A 389 9.18 -4.40 15.59
C LEU A 389 10.16 -4.16 14.44
N VAL A 390 9.68 -3.58 13.33
CA VAL A 390 10.43 -3.46 12.09
C VAL A 390 10.76 -2.00 11.79
N ASP A 391 12.04 -1.74 11.63
CA ASP A 391 12.55 -0.54 10.99
C ASP A 391 13.06 -0.90 9.59
N PHE A 392 12.89 -0.02 8.59
CA PHE A 392 13.36 -0.30 7.23
C PHE A 392 13.73 0.95 6.44
N TRP A 393 14.51 0.72 5.41
CA TRP A 393 14.72 1.65 4.30
C TRP A 393 13.99 1.17 3.05
N ARG A 394 13.46 2.11 2.28
CA ARG A 394 12.93 1.85 0.95
C ARG A 394 13.43 2.90 -0.02
N GLY A 395 13.96 2.46 -1.15
CA GLY A 395 14.38 3.31 -2.26
C GLY A 395 13.69 2.87 -3.55
N THR A 396 13.24 3.83 -4.35
CA THR A 396 12.60 3.57 -5.64
C THR A 396 13.22 4.46 -6.71
N VAL A 397 13.48 3.87 -7.88
CA VAL A 397 13.81 4.58 -9.11
C VAL A 397 12.86 4.14 -10.21
N GLY A 398 12.30 5.10 -10.94
CA GLY A 398 11.38 4.86 -12.04
C GLY A 398 11.72 5.74 -13.24
N ILE A 399 11.40 5.24 -14.43
CA ILE A 399 11.48 6.00 -15.67
C ILE A 399 10.17 5.82 -16.44
N ILE A 400 9.63 6.91 -16.93
CA ILE A 400 8.39 6.95 -17.68
C ILE A 400 8.66 7.55 -19.05
N TRP A 401 8.17 6.91 -20.10
CA TRP A 401 8.26 7.37 -21.47
C TRP A 401 6.87 7.55 -22.06
N ARG A 402 6.63 8.75 -22.63
CA ARG A 402 5.36 9.13 -23.30
C ARG A 402 5.59 9.37 -24.79
N PHE A 403 4.72 8.81 -25.61
CA PHE A 403 4.77 8.93 -27.06
C PHE A 403 3.38 8.78 -27.68
N ASP A 404 3.23 9.26 -28.94
CA ASP A 404 1.98 9.16 -29.74
C ASP A 404 1.75 7.73 -30.26
#